data_b14632e770fb9270c9e42c33dc95995f
#
_entry.id   b14632e770fb9270c9e42c33dc95995f
#
_cell.length_a   1.000
_cell.length_b   1.000
_cell.length_c   1.000
_cell.angle_alpha   90.00
_cell.angle_beta   90.00
_cell.angle_gamma   90.00
#
_symmetry.space_group_name_H-M   'P 1'
#
loop_
_entity.id
_entity.type
_entity.pdbx_description
1 polymer ?
#
loop_
_entity_poly.entity_id
_entity_poly.type
_entity_poly.pdbx_seq_one_letter_code
_entity_poly.pdbx_strand_id
1 'polypeptide(L)'
;KYKGQHCCHNDFMLNKILKQDWGFDGAVVSDWSGTHSTDEAATNGLDVEMGTWTDGLKLLGRPFTYNDYFLANPYLKGLKEGRYAVKDLDDKVRRMLRLCFRTNMDRHRPYGSFATPEHADVARKIGEEGIVLLKNDKGFFPIAPGRYSKILVVGENAVRSLTVGGGSSELKVKREISPLQGLKEKYGDDRISYTMGYTSDPSKYNVDSLKQQAIAMAKDAEVVLFIGGLNKDAHQDCEGEDRQIFELPYEQGALISQLAASNKNTGVIIISGNGVSMPWLKSVPALMQSWYLGSEAGYATANVVSGEVNPSGKMPFSIPVKLEDNAAHHFGTKAFPGDGTDVVYEEGILVGYRWHDTKKIPALFPFGYGMSYTTFSYGKMATNKKVYGKEDTIELSFTLANDGKCAGAEAAQIYVSQSNPLLERPVKELKAFKKVFLDAGERKVVSLSIPVKELAYYDDKKQDWVVDSDQFTLHCGASSTDIKSSVSI
;
A
#
# COMPACT_ATOMS: atom_id res chain seq x y z
N LYS A 1 17.16 9.98 -11.73
CA LYS A 1 18.50 9.69 -12.28
C LYS A 1 19.32 8.88 -11.29
N TYR A 2 20.20 8.02 -11.79
CA TYR A 2 21.19 7.31 -11.00
C TYR A 2 22.57 7.56 -11.61
N LYS A 3 23.52 8.06 -10.82
CA LYS A 3 24.88 8.45 -11.27
C LYS A 3 24.87 9.33 -12.52
N GLY A 4 23.97 10.31 -12.58
CA GLY A 4 23.86 11.26 -13.68
C GLY A 4 23.03 10.83 -14.89
N GLN A 5 22.77 9.53 -15.08
CA GLN A 5 21.94 9.00 -16.17
C GLN A 5 20.48 8.81 -15.75
N HIS A 6 19.55 9.00 -16.67
CA HIS A 6 18.14 8.68 -16.47
C HIS A 6 17.92 7.17 -16.32
N CYS A 7 17.10 6.73 -15.37
CA CYS A 7 16.94 5.32 -15.04
C CYS A 7 16.43 4.45 -16.20
N CYS A 8 15.59 5.02 -17.09
CA CYS A 8 15.07 4.31 -18.27
C CYS A 8 16.13 3.90 -19.28
N HIS A 9 17.33 4.48 -19.23
CA HIS A 9 18.45 4.12 -20.11
C HIS A 9 19.81 4.21 -19.37
N ASN A 10 19.82 3.72 -18.11
CA ASN A 10 21.02 3.65 -17.28
C ASN A 10 21.73 2.31 -17.48
N ASP A 11 22.95 2.35 -18.02
CA ASP A 11 23.72 1.14 -18.35
C ASP A 11 23.95 0.23 -17.14
N PHE A 12 24.38 0.82 -16.02
CA PHE A 12 24.66 0.06 -14.80
C PHE A 12 23.40 -0.65 -14.26
N MET A 13 22.27 0.03 -14.23
CA MET A 13 21.03 -0.55 -13.72
C MET A 13 20.45 -1.62 -14.67
N LEU A 14 20.41 -1.32 -15.97
CA LEU A 14 19.69 -2.17 -16.93
C LEU A 14 20.56 -3.29 -17.48
N ASN A 15 21.80 -3.00 -17.95
CA ASN A 15 22.67 -4.03 -18.49
C ASN A 15 23.37 -4.82 -17.38
N LYS A 16 24.04 -4.12 -16.42
CA LYS A 16 24.82 -4.82 -15.40
C LYS A 16 23.94 -5.52 -14.37
N ILE A 17 23.08 -4.78 -13.65
CA ILE A 17 22.31 -5.38 -12.57
C ILE A 17 21.15 -6.21 -13.11
N LEU A 18 20.23 -5.61 -13.87
CA LEU A 18 18.99 -6.28 -14.26
C LEU A 18 19.24 -7.44 -15.22
N LYS A 19 19.92 -7.17 -16.37
CA LYS A 19 20.08 -8.19 -17.42
C LYS A 19 21.19 -9.19 -17.12
N GLN A 20 22.34 -8.75 -16.58
CA GLN A 20 23.48 -9.62 -16.32
C GLN A 20 23.39 -10.31 -14.95
N ASP A 21 23.36 -9.54 -13.84
CA ASP A 21 23.48 -10.13 -12.51
C ASP A 21 22.20 -10.89 -12.10
N TRP A 22 21.01 -10.36 -12.45
CA TRP A 22 19.73 -11.00 -12.16
C TRP A 22 19.25 -11.94 -13.25
N GLY A 23 19.93 -11.97 -14.43
CA GLY A 23 19.57 -12.84 -15.53
C GLY A 23 18.22 -12.51 -16.16
N PHE A 24 17.76 -11.26 -16.10
CA PHE A 24 16.48 -10.85 -16.64
C PHE A 24 16.47 -10.97 -18.16
N ASP A 25 15.65 -11.84 -18.70
CA ASP A 25 15.55 -12.13 -20.15
C ASP A 25 14.33 -11.52 -20.83
N GLY A 26 13.49 -10.76 -20.09
CA GLY A 26 12.36 -10.01 -20.61
C GLY A 26 12.76 -8.74 -21.35
N ALA A 27 11.77 -7.95 -21.77
CA ALA A 27 11.94 -6.64 -22.39
C ALA A 27 11.80 -5.51 -21.36
N VAL A 28 12.69 -4.52 -21.45
CA VAL A 28 12.63 -3.29 -20.64
C VAL A 28 11.89 -2.23 -21.45
N VAL A 29 10.83 -1.69 -20.87
CA VAL A 29 10.00 -0.63 -21.44
C VAL A 29 10.21 0.66 -20.64
N SER A 30 10.41 1.79 -21.32
CA SER A 30 10.50 3.07 -20.62
C SER A 30 9.14 3.51 -20.10
N ASP A 31 9.12 4.40 -19.14
CA ASP A 31 7.96 5.23 -18.86
C ASP A 31 7.68 6.19 -20.04
N TRP A 32 6.46 6.73 -20.15
CA TRP A 32 6.15 7.79 -21.12
C TRP A 32 7.06 8.99 -20.88
N SER A 33 7.72 9.44 -21.96
CA SER A 33 8.73 10.50 -21.90
C SER A 33 9.91 10.22 -20.97
N GLY A 34 10.12 8.96 -20.55
CA GLY A 34 11.26 8.57 -19.70
C GLY A 34 12.59 8.45 -20.45
N THR A 35 12.57 8.47 -21.79
CA THR A 35 13.77 8.42 -22.63
C THR A 35 14.25 9.85 -22.97
N HIS A 36 15.54 10.13 -22.81
CA HIS A 36 16.13 11.45 -22.98
C HIS A 36 17.35 11.50 -23.89
N SER A 37 17.81 10.36 -24.42
CA SER A 37 19.00 10.25 -25.26
C SER A 37 18.92 9.04 -26.18
N THR A 38 19.10 9.26 -27.48
CA THR A 38 19.20 8.15 -28.46
C THR A 38 20.45 7.30 -28.20
N ASP A 39 21.59 7.92 -27.92
CA ASP A 39 22.85 7.20 -27.71
C ASP A 39 22.75 6.23 -26.53
N GLU A 40 22.22 6.72 -25.38
CA GLU A 40 22.04 5.90 -24.19
C GLU A 40 20.93 4.85 -24.37
N ALA A 41 19.79 5.23 -24.94
CA ALA A 41 18.70 4.28 -25.20
C ALA A 41 19.08 3.16 -26.18
N ALA A 42 19.94 3.47 -27.16
CA ALA A 42 20.42 2.50 -28.14
C ALA A 42 21.22 1.37 -27.49
N THR A 43 22.09 1.69 -26.51
CA THR A 43 23.14 0.78 -26.00
C THR A 43 22.94 0.34 -24.55
N ASN A 44 22.24 1.13 -23.73
CA ASN A 44 22.23 0.95 -22.28
C ASN A 44 21.06 0.10 -21.75
N GLY A 45 20.53 -0.80 -22.58
CA GLY A 45 19.61 -1.84 -22.11
C GLY A 45 18.13 -1.51 -22.14
N LEU A 46 17.70 -0.34 -22.62
CA LEU A 46 16.30 -0.07 -22.95
C LEU A 46 15.92 -0.85 -24.20
N ASP A 47 14.79 -1.56 -24.19
CA ASP A 47 14.35 -2.37 -25.32
C ASP A 47 13.19 -1.73 -26.09
N VAL A 48 12.27 -1.05 -25.39
CA VAL A 48 11.10 -0.38 -25.97
C VAL A 48 10.96 1.01 -25.37
N GLU A 49 10.86 2.02 -26.20
CA GLU A 49 10.50 3.37 -25.79
C GLU A 49 8.98 3.53 -25.81
N MET A 50 8.39 3.85 -24.64
CA MET A 50 7.01 4.30 -24.57
C MET A 50 6.95 5.78 -24.89
N GLY A 51 6.29 6.10 -26.00
CA GLY A 51 6.09 7.46 -26.42
C GLY A 51 4.64 7.88 -26.40
N THR A 52 4.39 9.18 -26.38
CA THR A 52 3.10 9.77 -26.68
C THR A 52 3.14 10.43 -28.04
N TRP A 53 2.05 10.37 -28.78
CA TRP A 53 1.92 11.05 -30.07
C TRP A 53 1.75 12.56 -29.96
N THR A 54 1.75 13.09 -28.71
CA THR A 54 1.69 14.52 -28.41
C THR A 54 2.91 14.91 -27.58
N ASP A 55 3.40 16.13 -27.74
CA ASP A 55 4.40 16.72 -26.84
C ASP A 55 3.75 17.13 -25.51
N GLY A 56 3.20 16.16 -24.79
CA GLY A 56 2.52 16.40 -23.51
C GLY A 56 3.40 17.05 -22.45
N LEU A 57 4.70 16.83 -22.50
CA LEU A 57 5.68 17.46 -21.63
C LEU A 57 6.32 18.73 -22.22
N LYS A 58 5.92 19.14 -23.45
CA LYS A 58 6.41 20.34 -24.15
C LYS A 58 7.95 20.36 -24.31
N LEU A 59 8.58 19.18 -24.35
CA LEU A 59 10.04 19.05 -24.41
C LEU A 59 10.63 19.59 -25.71
N LEU A 60 9.88 19.55 -26.81
CA LEU A 60 10.34 19.98 -28.13
C LEU A 60 9.68 21.30 -28.60
N GLY A 61 8.66 21.79 -27.92
CA GLY A 61 7.93 22.98 -28.33
C GLY A 61 7.21 22.88 -29.69
N ARG A 62 7.01 21.65 -30.20
CA ARG A 62 6.34 21.34 -31.46
C ARG A 62 5.58 20.02 -31.35
N PRO A 63 4.61 19.74 -32.24
CA PRO A 63 3.97 18.43 -32.28
C PRO A 63 4.99 17.31 -32.42
N PHE A 64 4.86 16.28 -31.62
CA PHE A 64 5.72 15.12 -31.56
C PHE A 64 5.04 13.95 -32.26
N THR A 65 5.76 13.28 -33.15
CA THR A 65 5.26 12.08 -33.85
C THR A 65 6.08 10.85 -33.48
N TYR A 66 5.57 9.66 -33.78
CA TYR A 66 6.31 8.40 -33.55
C TYR A 66 7.68 8.39 -34.22
N ASN A 67 7.88 9.15 -35.30
CA ASN A 67 9.15 9.26 -36.00
C ASN A 67 10.20 10.07 -35.24
N ASP A 68 9.78 10.88 -34.31
CA ASP A 68 10.66 11.78 -33.54
C ASP A 68 11.22 11.11 -32.28
N TYR A 69 10.72 9.93 -31.87
CA TYR A 69 11.19 9.24 -30.67
C TYR A 69 12.66 8.80 -30.80
N PHE A 70 13.33 8.69 -29.67
CA PHE A 70 14.75 8.41 -29.57
C PHE A 70 15.13 7.06 -30.21
N LEU A 71 14.28 6.02 -30.04
CA LEU A 71 14.45 4.71 -30.66
C LEU A 71 13.75 4.58 -32.03
N ALA A 72 13.26 5.67 -32.63
CA ALA A 72 12.69 5.70 -33.99
C ALA A 72 13.69 6.20 -35.03
N ASN A 73 13.36 7.28 -35.78
CA ASN A 73 14.21 7.80 -36.84
C ASN A 73 15.62 8.23 -36.36
N PRO A 74 15.81 8.84 -35.19
CA PRO A 74 17.15 9.14 -34.69
C PRO A 74 18.03 7.89 -34.55
N TYR A 75 17.49 6.78 -34.04
CA TYR A 75 18.19 5.50 -33.92
C TYR A 75 18.43 4.88 -35.27
N LEU A 76 17.43 4.84 -36.15
CA LEU A 76 17.55 4.33 -37.51
C LEU A 76 18.65 5.07 -38.31
N LYS A 77 18.71 6.39 -38.18
CA LYS A 77 19.78 7.21 -38.76
C LYS A 77 21.15 6.79 -38.24
N GLY A 78 21.31 6.67 -36.92
CA GLY A 78 22.56 6.24 -36.32
C GLY A 78 23.02 4.84 -36.73
N LEU A 79 22.08 3.90 -36.89
CA LEU A 79 22.38 2.57 -37.45
C LEU A 79 22.90 2.64 -38.88
N LYS A 80 22.25 3.44 -39.75
CA LYS A 80 22.70 3.65 -41.14
C LYS A 80 24.05 4.32 -41.25
N GLU A 81 24.38 5.20 -40.34
CA GLU A 81 25.66 5.90 -40.22
C GLU A 81 26.76 5.05 -39.53
N GLY A 82 26.43 3.84 -39.05
CA GLY A 82 27.36 2.96 -38.34
C GLY A 82 27.72 3.42 -36.91
N ARG A 83 26.96 4.36 -36.31
CA ARG A 83 27.17 4.81 -34.94
C ARG A 83 26.73 3.77 -33.91
N TYR A 84 25.73 2.97 -34.23
CA TYR A 84 25.21 1.91 -33.37
C TYR A 84 25.39 0.55 -34.00
N ALA A 85 25.67 -0.46 -33.20
CA ALA A 85 25.85 -1.82 -33.69
C ALA A 85 24.48 -2.50 -33.91
N VAL A 86 24.34 -3.22 -35.02
CA VAL A 86 23.12 -3.98 -35.33
C VAL A 86 22.81 -5.03 -34.26
N LYS A 87 23.84 -5.58 -33.59
CA LYS A 87 23.67 -6.54 -32.49
C LYS A 87 22.81 -6.01 -31.37
N ASP A 88 22.86 -4.69 -31.08
CA ASP A 88 22.09 -4.08 -30.01
C ASP A 88 20.59 -3.95 -30.38
N LEU A 89 20.32 -3.70 -31.68
CA LEU A 89 18.97 -3.79 -32.22
C LEU A 89 18.46 -5.24 -32.21
N ASP A 90 19.28 -6.20 -32.60
CA ASP A 90 18.92 -7.62 -32.58
C ASP A 90 18.59 -8.13 -31.20
N ASP A 91 19.28 -7.66 -30.14
CA ASP A 91 18.93 -8.01 -28.76
C ASP A 91 17.56 -7.47 -28.37
N LYS A 92 17.27 -6.20 -28.68
CA LYS A 92 15.94 -5.59 -28.43
C LYS A 92 14.83 -6.37 -29.16
N VAL A 93 15.02 -6.66 -30.43
CA VAL A 93 14.07 -7.44 -31.24
C VAL A 93 13.89 -8.85 -30.68
N ARG A 94 14.96 -9.51 -30.29
CA ARG A 94 14.91 -10.86 -29.67
C ARG A 94 14.11 -10.88 -28.38
N ARG A 95 14.25 -9.84 -27.53
CA ARG A 95 13.50 -9.69 -26.29
C ARG A 95 12.02 -9.46 -26.56
N MET A 96 11.69 -8.63 -27.55
CA MET A 96 10.30 -8.39 -27.95
C MET A 96 9.67 -9.65 -28.56
N LEU A 97 10.38 -10.37 -29.43
CA LEU A 97 9.89 -11.64 -29.97
C LEU A 97 9.66 -12.68 -28.86
N ARG A 98 10.59 -12.77 -27.92
CA ARG A 98 10.42 -13.65 -26.74
C ARG A 98 9.16 -13.33 -25.95
N LEU A 99 8.88 -12.05 -25.73
CA LEU A 99 7.63 -11.60 -25.08
C LEU A 99 6.41 -12.03 -25.90
N CYS A 100 6.43 -11.81 -27.22
CA CYS A 100 5.34 -12.21 -28.10
C CYS A 100 5.11 -13.75 -28.07
N PHE A 101 6.19 -14.53 -28.16
CA PHE A 101 6.10 -16.00 -28.10
C PHE A 101 5.55 -16.49 -26.75
N ARG A 102 5.93 -15.86 -25.66
CA ARG A 102 5.45 -16.21 -24.31
C ARG A 102 3.99 -15.80 -24.05
N THR A 103 3.48 -14.83 -24.76
CA THR A 103 2.15 -14.25 -24.49
C THR A 103 1.12 -14.51 -25.57
N ASN A 104 1.41 -14.22 -26.83
CA ASN A 104 0.40 -14.13 -27.89
C ASN A 104 0.50 -15.21 -28.98
N MET A 105 1.59 -15.98 -29.04
CA MET A 105 1.83 -16.92 -30.15
C MET A 105 1.22 -18.30 -29.95
N ASP A 106 0.70 -18.60 -28.77
CA ASP A 106 -0.06 -19.83 -28.54
C ASP A 106 -1.50 -19.68 -29.06
N ARG A 107 -1.77 -20.23 -30.21
CA ARG A 107 -3.08 -20.19 -30.87
C ARG A 107 -4.15 -21.00 -30.12
N HIS A 108 -3.76 -21.88 -29.22
CA HIS A 108 -4.68 -22.68 -28.41
C HIS A 108 -5.03 -22.02 -27.07
N ARG A 109 -4.40 -20.91 -26.76
CA ARG A 109 -4.69 -20.18 -25.54
C ARG A 109 -6.07 -19.54 -25.66
N PRO A 110 -7.01 -19.83 -24.73
CA PRO A 110 -8.34 -19.22 -24.76
C PRO A 110 -8.24 -17.72 -24.53
N TYR A 111 -9.11 -16.97 -25.15
CA TYR A 111 -9.29 -15.56 -24.82
C TYR A 111 -9.70 -15.43 -23.36
N GLY A 112 -9.11 -14.47 -22.66
CA GLY A 112 -9.53 -14.13 -21.30
C GLY A 112 -10.88 -13.41 -21.29
N SER A 113 -11.42 -13.24 -20.11
CA SER A 113 -12.61 -12.42 -19.85
C SER A 113 -12.25 -11.28 -18.89
N PHE A 114 -13.06 -10.24 -18.84
CA PHE A 114 -12.92 -9.14 -17.89
C PHE A 114 -14.29 -8.65 -17.40
N ALA A 115 -14.33 -8.03 -16.22
CA ALA A 115 -15.53 -7.48 -15.61
C ALA A 115 -16.71 -8.49 -15.53
N THR A 116 -16.40 -9.76 -15.23
CA THR A 116 -17.41 -10.81 -14.98
C THR A 116 -17.89 -10.75 -13.53
N PRO A 117 -19.01 -11.42 -13.18
CA PRO A 117 -19.44 -11.55 -11.79
C PRO A 117 -18.37 -12.17 -10.88
N GLU A 118 -17.61 -13.16 -11.38
CA GLU A 118 -16.52 -13.80 -10.65
C GLU A 118 -15.39 -12.82 -10.34
N HIS A 119 -15.04 -11.92 -11.30
CA HIS A 119 -14.08 -10.85 -11.07
C HIS A 119 -14.58 -9.86 -10.02
N ALA A 120 -15.87 -9.54 -10.02
CA ALA A 120 -16.47 -8.68 -8.99
C ALA A 120 -16.41 -9.35 -7.61
N ASP A 121 -16.70 -10.66 -7.50
CA ASP A 121 -16.58 -11.40 -6.24
C ASP A 121 -15.13 -11.43 -5.73
N VAL A 122 -14.16 -11.62 -6.61
CA VAL A 122 -12.73 -11.56 -6.24
C VAL A 122 -12.34 -10.15 -5.79
N ALA A 123 -12.78 -9.09 -6.49
CA ALA A 123 -12.52 -7.70 -6.11
C ALA A 123 -13.11 -7.39 -4.73
N ARG A 124 -14.34 -7.84 -4.45
CA ARG A 124 -14.99 -7.71 -3.14
C ARG A 124 -14.17 -8.40 -2.04
N LYS A 125 -13.76 -9.65 -2.26
CA LYS A 125 -12.95 -10.42 -1.30
C LYS A 125 -11.60 -9.77 -1.02
N ILE A 126 -10.93 -9.25 -2.05
CA ILE A 126 -9.68 -8.49 -1.87
C ILE A 126 -9.93 -7.25 -1.01
N GLY A 127 -11.02 -6.53 -1.25
CA GLY A 127 -11.43 -5.39 -0.43
C GLY A 127 -11.67 -5.77 1.04
N GLU A 128 -12.42 -6.84 1.28
CA GLU A 128 -12.70 -7.37 2.62
C GLU A 128 -11.42 -7.77 3.37
N GLU A 129 -10.48 -8.44 2.69
CA GLU A 129 -9.20 -8.86 3.22
C GLU A 129 -8.23 -7.68 3.50
N GLY A 130 -8.44 -6.55 2.81
CA GLY A 130 -7.61 -5.35 2.93
C GLY A 130 -8.02 -4.40 4.05
N ILE A 131 -9.28 -4.37 4.46
CA ILE A 131 -9.76 -3.47 5.51
C ILE A 131 -9.06 -3.76 6.83
N VAL A 132 -8.55 -2.70 7.48
CA VAL A 132 -7.84 -2.79 8.76
C VAL A 132 -8.67 -2.16 9.88
N LEU A 133 -8.98 -2.95 10.91
CA LEU A 133 -9.60 -2.45 12.14
C LEU A 133 -8.51 -1.86 13.03
N LEU A 134 -8.52 -0.53 13.22
CA LEU A 134 -7.48 0.20 13.96
C LEU A 134 -7.85 0.46 15.42
N LYS A 135 -9.13 0.60 15.72
CA LYS A 135 -9.65 0.81 17.08
C LYS A 135 -11.04 0.20 17.21
N ASN A 136 -11.34 -0.42 18.37
CA ASN A 136 -12.66 -1.05 18.61
C ASN A 136 -12.98 -1.13 20.09
N ASP A 137 -13.20 0.01 20.73
CA ASP A 137 -13.48 0.09 22.16
C ASP A 137 -14.84 -0.56 22.46
N LYS A 138 -14.86 -1.43 23.45
CA LYS A 138 -16.07 -2.13 23.94
C LYS A 138 -16.84 -2.89 22.86
N GLY A 139 -16.17 -3.29 21.76
CA GLY A 139 -16.82 -4.01 20.67
C GLY A 139 -17.85 -3.15 19.93
N PHE A 140 -17.51 -1.92 19.58
CA PHE A 140 -18.35 -1.05 18.76
C PHE A 140 -18.71 -1.74 17.45
N PHE A 141 -17.71 -2.23 16.73
CA PHE A 141 -17.86 -3.16 15.62
C PHE A 141 -17.77 -4.61 16.11
N PRO A 142 -18.49 -5.56 15.47
CA PRO A 142 -19.43 -5.34 14.36
C PRO A 142 -20.76 -4.73 14.79
N ILE A 143 -21.39 -4.04 13.84
CA ILE A 143 -22.77 -3.59 13.95
C ILE A 143 -23.65 -4.64 13.25
N ALA A 144 -24.12 -5.61 14.00
CA ALA A 144 -24.98 -6.66 13.43
C ALA A 144 -26.28 -6.08 12.83
N PRO A 145 -26.78 -6.58 11.70
CA PRO A 145 -28.08 -6.19 11.17
C PRO A 145 -29.18 -6.36 12.24
N GLY A 146 -29.99 -5.34 12.38
CA GLY A 146 -31.06 -5.31 13.41
C GLY A 146 -30.63 -4.77 14.78
N ARG A 147 -29.35 -4.55 15.04
CA ARG A 147 -28.87 -3.97 16.32
C ARG A 147 -29.36 -2.53 16.54
N TYR A 148 -29.44 -1.74 15.47
CA TYR A 148 -29.92 -0.36 15.50
C TYR A 148 -31.01 -0.16 14.45
N SER A 149 -31.97 0.71 14.78
CA SER A 149 -33.05 1.11 13.88
C SER A 149 -32.75 2.43 13.16
N LYS A 150 -31.84 3.25 13.71
CA LYS A 150 -31.47 4.57 13.19
C LYS A 150 -29.96 4.68 13.06
N ILE A 151 -29.44 4.38 11.89
CA ILE A 151 -28.03 4.51 11.55
C ILE A 151 -27.85 5.76 10.69
N LEU A 152 -27.02 6.70 11.12
CA LEU A 152 -26.66 7.87 10.35
C LEU A 152 -25.29 7.64 9.67
N VAL A 153 -25.25 7.77 8.36
CA VAL A 153 -24.01 7.82 7.60
C VAL A 153 -23.68 9.26 7.28
N VAL A 154 -22.46 9.70 7.60
CA VAL A 154 -21.98 11.06 7.37
C VAL A 154 -20.70 11.01 6.55
N GLY A 155 -20.63 11.79 5.46
CA GLY A 155 -19.38 11.96 4.71
C GLY A 155 -19.59 11.95 3.20
N GLU A 156 -18.88 12.82 2.49
CA GLU A 156 -18.90 12.86 1.02
C GLU A 156 -18.37 11.54 0.42
N ASN A 157 -17.34 10.94 1.04
CA ASN A 157 -16.75 9.70 0.56
C ASN A 157 -17.70 8.49 0.65
N ALA A 158 -18.80 8.61 1.41
CA ALA A 158 -19.83 7.55 1.44
C ALA A 158 -20.56 7.36 0.10
N VAL A 159 -20.61 8.39 -0.73
CA VAL A 159 -21.31 8.40 -2.04
C VAL A 159 -20.41 8.64 -3.22
N ARG A 160 -19.18 9.06 -2.97
CA ARG A 160 -18.23 9.45 -4.03
C ARG A 160 -17.70 8.21 -4.75
N SER A 161 -17.56 8.33 -6.08
CA SER A 161 -16.87 7.33 -6.89
C SER A 161 -15.36 7.45 -6.66
N LEU A 162 -14.75 6.44 -6.05
CA LEU A 162 -13.34 6.41 -5.69
C LEU A 162 -12.56 5.26 -6.35
N THR A 163 -13.23 4.47 -7.20
CA THR A 163 -12.58 3.42 -8.00
C THR A 163 -11.73 4.00 -9.11
N VAL A 164 -12.17 5.15 -9.65
CA VAL A 164 -11.40 5.91 -10.63
C VAL A 164 -10.16 6.50 -9.97
N GLY A 165 -8.97 6.24 -10.54
CA GLY A 165 -7.73 6.79 -10.05
C GLY A 165 -7.61 8.29 -10.30
N GLY A 166 -6.66 8.95 -9.66
CA GLY A 166 -6.24 10.32 -9.96
C GLY A 166 -5.00 10.29 -10.86
N GLY A 167 -5.13 10.76 -12.12
CA GLY A 167 -4.03 10.75 -13.09
C GLY A 167 -3.98 9.48 -13.96
N SER A 168 -2.79 8.93 -14.20
CA SER A 168 -2.59 7.78 -15.10
C SER A 168 -3.25 6.48 -14.63
N SER A 169 -3.61 6.39 -13.36
CA SER A 169 -4.34 5.24 -12.79
C SER A 169 -5.87 5.31 -13.00
N GLU A 170 -6.37 6.29 -13.75
CA GLU A 170 -7.80 6.44 -14.01
C GLU A 170 -8.35 5.25 -14.79
N LEU A 171 -9.41 4.62 -14.27
CA LEU A 171 -10.10 3.48 -14.86
C LEU A 171 -11.57 3.78 -15.13
N LYS A 172 -12.09 3.27 -16.25
CA LYS A 172 -13.54 3.23 -16.53
C LYS A 172 -14.09 1.90 -16.05
N VAL A 173 -14.75 1.89 -14.90
CA VAL A 173 -15.33 0.70 -14.32
C VAL A 173 -16.72 0.44 -14.91
N LYS A 174 -17.12 -0.84 -14.98
CA LYS A 174 -18.45 -1.24 -15.46
C LYS A 174 -19.56 -0.81 -14.50
N ARG A 175 -19.26 -0.88 -13.20
CA ARG A 175 -20.13 -0.43 -12.10
C ARG A 175 -19.26 -0.10 -10.89
N GLU A 176 -19.81 0.66 -9.98
CA GLU A 176 -19.21 0.94 -8.69
C GLU A 176 -20.29 0.94 -7.60
N ILE A 177 -20.01 0.26 -6.51
CA ILE A 177 -20.89 0.22 -5.34
C ILE A 177 -20.30 1.12 -4.28
N SER A 178 -20.95 2.24 -4.01
CA SER A 178 -20.49 3.17 -2.96
C SER A 178 -20.69 2.56 -1.57
N PRO A 179 -19.94 3.03 -0.55
CA PRO A 179 -20.13 2.61 0.84
C PRO A 179 -21.59 2.79 1.32
N LEU A 180 -22.23 3.91 0.99
CA LEU A 180 -23.62 4.16 1.34
C LEU A 180 -24.57 3.12 0.72
N GLN A 181 -24.38 2.81 -0.57
CA GLN A 181 -25.19 1.80 -1.25
C GLN A 181 -25.03 0.43 -0.58
N GLY A 182 -23.79 -0.01 -0.35
CA GLY A 182 -23.54 -1.29 0.32
C GLY A 182 -24.15 -1.37 1.72
N LEU A 183 -24.09 -0.28 2.51
CA LEU A 183 -24.72 -0.20 3.82
C LEU A 183 -26.26 -0.25 3.74
N LYS A 184 -26.88 0.47 2.79
CA LYS A 184 -28.31 0.44 2.58
C LYS A 184 -28.83 -0.95 2.20
N GLU A 185 -28.16 -1.62 1.29
CA GLU A 185 -28.52 -2.99 0.91
C GLU A 185 -28.33 -3.99 2.07
N LYS A 186 -27.34 -3.75 2.96
CA LYS A 186 -27.07 -4.60 4.12
C LYS A 186 -28.06 -4.41 5.27
N TYR A 187 -28.43 -3.16 5.58
CA TYR A 187 -29.23 -2.83 6.77
C TYR A 187 -30.70 -2.48 6.49
N GLY A 188 -31.02 -2.16 5.22
CA GLY A 188 -32.31 -1.64 4.79
C GLY A 188 -32.31 -0.12 4.64
N ASP A 189 -32.93 0.39 3.58
CA ASP A 189 -33.02 1.82 3.28
C ASP A 189 -33.73 2.62 4.40
N ASP A 190 -34.70 2.01 5.05
CA ASP A 190 -35.51 2.59 6.13
C ASP A 190 -34.70 2.83 7.41
N ARG A 191 -33.58 2.15 7.58
CA ARG A 191 -32.70 2.28 8.76
C ARG A 191 -31.52 3.19 8.55
N ILE A 192 -31.16 3.50 7.31
CA ILE A 192 -30.01 4.31 6.95
C ILE A 192 -30.46 5.72 6.56
N SER A 193 -30.06 6.71 7.34
CA SER A 193 -30.08 8.12 6.93
C SER A 193 -28.70 8.57 6.49
N TYR A 194 -28.65 9.56 5.61
CA TYR A 194 -27.39 10.08 5.07
C TYR A 194 -27.38 11.61 5.07
N THR A 195 -26.21 12.16 5.37
CA THR A 195 -25.90 13.57 5.13
C THR A 195 -24.40 13.73 4.75
N MET A 196 -24.12 14.72 3.92
CA MET A 196 -22.76 14.93 3.41
C MET A 196 -21.79 15.37 4.53
N GLY A 197 -22.19 16.30 5.38
CA GLY A 197 -21.42 16.82 6.51
C GLY A 197 -20.24 17.71 6.15
N TYR A 198 -19.52 17.42 5.09
CA TYR A 198 -18.45 18.22 4.49
C TYR A 198 -18.50 18.10 2.97
N THR A 199 -17.76 18.92 2.24
CA THR A 199 -17.66 18.83 0.79
C THR A 199 -16.29 19.21 0.28
N SER A 200 -15.85 18.56 -0.81
CA SER A 200 -14.70 18.93 -1.61
C SER A 200 -14.97 20.10 -2.59
N ASP A 201 -16.24 20.48 -2.79
CA ASP A 201 -16.65 21.57 -3.66
C ASP A 201 -17.45 22.65 -2.91
N PRO A 202 -16.75 23.56 -2.19
CA PRO A 202 -17.41 24.62 -1.44
C PRO A 202 -18.09 25.67 -2.31
N SER A 203 -17.90 25.64 -3.63
CA SER A 203 -18.59 26.53 -4.55
C SER A 203 -20.07 26.15 -4.75
N LYS A 204 -20.39 24.86 -4.58
CA LYS A 204 -21.75 24.34 -4.75
C LYS A 204 -22.54 24.23 -3.46
N TYR A 205 -21.87 24.17 -2.30
CA TYR A 205 -22.52 23.88 -1.03
C TYR A 205 -22.08 24.82 0.08
N ASN A 206 -22.99 25.19 0.95
CA ASN A 206 -22.68 25.93 2.16
C ASN A 206 -22.11 24.94 3.22
N VAL A 207 -20.81 25.04 3.46
CA VAL A 207 -20.06 24.12 4.35
C VAL A 207 -20.61 24.13 5.78
N ASP A 208 -20.93 25.32 6.33
CA ASP A 208 -21.47 25.44 7.69
C ASP A 208 -22.84 24.79 7.80
N SER A 209 -23.70 24.96 6.80
CA SER A 209 -25.02 24.31 6.76
C SER A 209 -24.90 22.78 6.73
N LEU A 210 -23.99 22.22 5.92
CA LEU A 210 -23.74 20.77 5.89
C LEU A 210 -23.29 20.25 7.25
N LYS A 211 -22.37 20.95 7.89
CA LYS A 211 -21.84 20.60 9.21
C LYS A 211 -22.93 20.62 10.28
N GLN A 212 -23.71 21.72 10.33
CA GLN A 212 -24.81 21.88 11.29
C GLN A 212 -25.88 20.80 11.10
N GLN A 213 -26.25 20.49 9.86
CA GLN A 213 -27.18 19.41 9.55
C GLN A 213 -26.67 18.06 10.06
N ALA A 214 -25.42 17.74 9.79
CA ALA A 214 -24.82 16.48 10.25
C ALA A 214 -24.83 16.35 11.80
N ILE A 215 -24.47 17.42 12.50
CA ILE A 215 -24.48 17.47 13.96
C ILE A 215 -25.92 17.34 14.52
N ALA A 216 -26.89 17.98 13.89
CA ALA A 216 -28.30 17.86 14.29
C ALA A 216 -28.81 16.43 14.12
N MET A 217 -28.59 15.83 12.95
CA MET A 217 -29.00 14.43 12.68
C MET A 217 -28.30 13.43 13.59
N ALA A 218 -27.05 13.67 13.96
CA ALA A 218 -26.28 12.79 14.85
C ALA A 218 -26.89 12.66 16.25
N LYS A 219 -27.58 13.69 16.75
CA LYS A 219 -28.27 13.65 18.05
C LYS A 219 -29.44 12.68 18.09
N ASP A 220 -30.11 12.50 16.94
CA ASP A 220 -31.31 11.65 16.80
C ASP A 220 -30.96 10.22 16.36
N ALA A 221 -29.74 9.97 15.96
CA ALA A 221 -29.26 8.66 15.54
C ALA A 221 -28.87 7.78 16.73
N GLU A 222 -29.07 6.47 16.62
CA GLU A 222 -28.59 5.49 17.61
C GLU A 222 -27.09 5.23 17.45
N VAL A 223 -26.62 5.31 16.19
CA VAL A 223 -25.21 5.16 15.82
C VAL A 223 -24.88 6.04 14.62
N VAL A 224 -23.69 6.60 14.60
CA VAL A 224 -23.15 7.40 13.51
C VAL A 224 -21.96 6.67 12.90
N LEU A 225 -21.94 6.55 11.56
CA LEU A 225 -20.80 6.09 10.78
C LEU A 225 -20.28 7.25 9.94
N PHE A 226 -19.15 7.82 10.34
CA PHE A 226 -18.45 8.80 9.54
C PHE A 226 -17.60 8.07 8.50
N ILE A 227 -17.81 8.37 7.21
CA ILE A 227 -17.07 7.80 6.07
C ILE A 227 -16.42 8.95 5.32
N GLY A 228 -15.14 9.16 5.58
CA GLY A 228 -14.37 10.25 5.04
C GLY A 228 -12.94 9.84 4.72
N GLY A 229 -12.06 10.80 4.62
CA GLY A 229 -10.66 10.58 4.29
C GLY A 229 -10.16 11.47 3.19
N LEU A 230 -9.29 10.94 2.35
CA LEU A 230 -8.78 11.58 1.15
C LEU A 230 -9.63 11.18 -0.07
N ASN A 231 -9.33 11.80 -1.20
CA ASN A 231 -9.95 11.49 -2.48
C ASN A 231 -8.93 11.60 -3.61
N LYS A 232 -9.37 11.64 -4.86
CA LYS A 232 -8.53 11.71 -6.06
C LYS A 232 -8.37 13.14 -6.61
N ASP A 233 -8.77 14.16 -5.86
CA ASP A 233 -8.59 15.55 -6.28
C ASP A 233 -7.12 15.98 -6.09
N ALA A 234 -6.77 17.10 -6.71
CA ALA A 234 -5.47 17.73 -6.58
C ALA A 234 -5.02 17.89 -5.12
N HIS A 235 -3.75 17.66 -4.86
CA HIS A 235 -3.12 17.72 -3.53
C HIS A 235 -3.71 16.77 -2.48
N GLN A 236 -4.27 15.63 -2.94
CA GLN A 236 -4.70 14.53 -2.08
C GLN A 236 -4.04 13.21 -2.52
N ASP A 237 -4.82 12.17 -2.88
CA ASP A 237 -4.28 10.91 -3.39
C ASP A 237 -4.35 10.88 -4.92
N CYS A 238 -3.70 11.84 -5.60
CA CYS A 238 -3.61 11.92 -7.05
C CYS A 238 -2.16 11.90 -7.51
N GLU A 239 -1.96 11.61 -8.79
CA GLU A 239 -0.65 11.63 -9.44
C GLU A 239 -0.24 13.07 -9.78
N GLY A 240 1.05 13.38 -9.60
CA GLY A 240 1.66 14.63 -10.03
C GLY A 240 1.48 15.82 -9.08
N GLU A 241 0.67 15.69 -8.05
CA GLU A 241 0.42 16.76 -7.09
C GLU A 241 0.44 16.25 -5.66
N ASP A 242 1.56 16.46 -4.95
CA ASP A 242 1.75 16.02 -3.59
C ASP A 242 0.79 16.70 -2.62
N ARG A 243 0.36 15.95 -1.61
CA ARG A 243 -0.44 16.45 -0.51
C ARG A 243 0.33 17.48 0.32
N GLN A 244 -0.30 18.61 0.62
CA GLN A 244 0.31 19.74 1.29
C GLN A 244 0.17 19.71 2.82
N ILE A 245 -0.80 18.96 3.36
CA ILE A 245 -1.11 18.88 4.79
C ILE A 245 -1.20 17.41 5.23
N PHE A 246 -0.84 17.13 6.48
CA PHE A 246 -0.96 15.78 7.05
C PHE A 246 -2.36 15.51 7.61
N GLU A 247 -3.11 16.54 7.92
CA GLU A 247 -4.48 16.48 8.42
C GLU A 247 -5.46 16.03 7.33
N LEU A 248 -6.64 15.59 7.78
CA LEU A 248 -7.77 15.38 6.87
C LEU A 248 -8.24 16.73 6.28
N PRO A 249 -8.45 16.83 4.96
CA PRO A 249 -8.92 18.05 4.32
C PRO A 249 -10.37 18.39 4.71
N TYR A 250 -10.82 19.57 4.32
CA TYR A 250 -12.23 20.04 4.45
C TYR A 250 -12.74 20.01 5.89
N GLU A 251 -11.89 20.29 6.87
CA GLU A 251 -12.22 20.31 8.30
C GLU A 251 -12.85 19.00 8.84
N GLN A 252 -12.63 17.88 8.16
CA GLN A 252 -13.19 16.58 8.57
C GLN A 252 -12.82 16.21 10.00
N GLY A 253 -11.60 16.48 10.46
CA GLY A 253 -11.16 16.18 11.82
C GLY A 253 -11.97 16.92 12.89
N ALA A 254 -12.31 18.20 12.64
CA ALA A 254 -13.17 18.99 13.51
C ALA A 254 -14.62 18.45 13.51
N LEU A 255 -15.14 18.09 12.33
CA LEU A 255 -16.47 17.48 12.21
C LEU A 255 -16.56 16.14 12.96
N ILE A 256 -15.57 15.25 12.82
CA ILE A 256 -15.51 13.98 13.58
C ILE A 256 -15.59 14.25 15.09
N SER A 257 -14.82 15.21 15.58
CA SER A 257 -14.83 15.57 17.00
C SER A 257 -16.20 16.08 17.47
N GLN A 258 -16.88 16.90 16.65
CA GLN A 258 -18.22 17.42 16.95
C GLN A 258 -19.30 16.35 16.90
N LEU A 259 -19.23 15.42 15.92
CA LEU A 259 -20.13 14.27 15.84
C LEU A 259 -19.97 13.37 17.08
N ALA A 260 -18.74 13.06 17.47
CA ALA A 260 -18.46 12.25 18.67
C ALA A 260 -18.86 12.94 19.97
N ALA A 261 -18.85 14.27 20.02
CA ALA A 261 -19.38 15.04 21.13
C ALA A 261 -20.91 14.97 21.20
N SER A 262 -21.58 14.98 20.04
CA SER A 262 -23.04 14.92 19.90
C SER A 262 -23.60 13.51 20.07
N ASN A 263 -22.86 12.50 19.62
CA ASN A 263 -23.23 11.09 19.72
C ASN A 263 -22.00 10.23 20.04
N LYS A 264 -21.96 9.64 21.24
CA LYS A 264 -20.83 8.80 21.68
C LYS A 264 -20.67 7.50 20.89
N ASN A 265 -21.71 7.06 20.17
CA ASN A 265 -21.68 5.92 19.27
C ASN A 265 -21.28 6.37 17.86
N THR A 266 -20.19 7.08 17.71
CA THR A 266 -19.65 7.54 16.42
C THR A 266 -18.43 6.70 16.03
N GLY A 267 -18.59 5.79 15.06
CA GLY A 267 -17.48 5.05 14.42
C GLY A 267 -16.98 5.78 13.18
N VAL A 268 -15.69 5.65 12.91
CA VAL A 268 -15.02 6.31 11.77
C VAL A 268 -14.47 5.29 10.81
N ILE A 269 -14.67 5.52 9.52
CA ILE A 269 -14.11 4.74 8.41
C ILE A 269 -13.34 5.71 7.53
N ILE A 270 -12.02 5.55 7.45
CA ILE A 270 -11.14 6.41 6.65
C ILE A 270 -10.81 5.71 5.34
N ILE A 271 -11.05 6.41 4.24
CA ILE A 271 -10.64 6.03 2.88
C ILE A 271 -9.45 6.89 2.51
N SER A 272 -8.28 6.29 2.36
CA SER A 272 -7.05 6.97 1.95
C SER A 272 -6.00 5.97 1.48
N GLY A 273 -5.11 6.37 0.57
CA GLY A 273 -3.99 5.55 0.12
C GLY A 273 -2.77 5.64 1.03
N ASN A 274 -2.74 6.63 1.94
CA ASN A 274 -1.62 6.86 2.85
C ASN A 274 -2.07 7.34 4.22
N GLY A 275 -1.12 7.58 5.14
CA GLY A 275 -1.41 8.02 6.51
C GLY A 275 -1.96 9.45 6.60
N VAL A 276 -2.79 9.69 7.60
CA VAL A 276 -3.30 11.02 7.98
C VAL A 276 -3.16 11.21 9.49
N SER A 277 -3.05 12.46 9.94
CA SER A 277 -3.08 12.76 11.37
C SER A 277 -4.50 12.57 11.93
N MET A 278 -4.58 12.09 13.18
CA MET A 278 -5.86 11.74 13.82
C MET A 278 -5.97 12.31 15.25
N PRO A 279 -5.90 13.64 15.41
CA PRO A 279 -5.99 14.25 16.76
C PRO A 279 -7.32 13.94 17.45
N TRP A 280 -8.35 13.62 16.71
CA TRP A 280 -9.69 13.23 17.15
C TRP A 280 -9.82 11.76 17.60
N LEU A 281 -8.80 10.92 17.40
CA LEU A 281 -8.86 9.46 17.64
C LEU A 281 -9.34 9.07 19.05
N LYS A 282 -9.01 9.88 20.08
CA LYS A 282 -9.43 9.62 21.44
C LYS A 282 -10.93 9.87 21.68
N SER A 283 -11.59 10.65 20.84
CA SER A 283 -13.00 11.00 20.98
C SER A 283 -13.97 9.93 20.44
N VAL A 284 -13.49 9.03 19.57
CA VAL A 284 -14.31 8.01 18.91
C VAL A 284 -14.01 6.61 19.44
N PRO A 285 -15.02 5.73 19.61
CA PRO A 285 -14.83 4.37 20.08
C PRO A 285 -14.23 3.43 19.02
N ALA A 286 -14.35 3.74 17.74
CA ALA A 286 -13.91 2.81 16.68
C ALA A 286 -13.39 3.51 15.45
N LEU A 287 -12.41 2.86 14.80
CA LEU A 287 -11.77 3.34 13.57
C LEU A 287 -11.43 2.16 12.66
N MET A 288 -11.79 2.27 11.38
CA MET A 288 -11.33 1.40 10.30
C MET A 288 -10.57 2.20 9.25
N GLN A 289 -9.51 1.59 8.69
CA GLN A 289 -8.85 2.04 7.48
C GLN A 289 -9.38 1.22 6.31
N SER A 290 -10.03 1.86 5.35
CA SER A 290 -10.79 1.20 4.28
C SER A 290 -10.17 1.37 2.88
N TRP A 291 -9.03 2.03 2.74
CA TRP A 291 -8.29 2.20 1.48
C TRP A 291 -9.18 2.60 0.28
N TYR A 292 -8.67 2.41 -0.94
CA TYR A 292 -9.41 2.47 -2.20
C TYR A 292 -9.68 1.03 -2.68
N LEU A 293 -10.84 0.48 -2.30
CA LEU A 293 -11.14 -0.94 -2.42
C LEU A 293 -11.71 -1.36 -3.79
N GLY A 294 -11.71 -0.47 -4.76
CA GLY A 294 -12.19 -0.78 -6.11
C GLY A 294 -13.72 -0.75 -6.26
N SER A 295 -14.21 -1.35 -7.34
CA SER A 295 -15.63 -1.27 -7.74
C SER A 295 -16.62 -1.88 -6.74
N GLU A 296 -16.18 -2.80 -5.91
CA GLU A 296 -17.00 -3.48 -4.91
C GLU A 296 -16.81 -2.95 -3.48
N ALA A 297 -16.23 -1.74 -3.34
CA ALA A 297 -15.88 -1.11 -2.05
C ALA A 297 -17.05 -1.04 -1.07
N GLY A 298 -18.24 -0.74 -1.56
CA GLY A 298 -19.46 -0.66 -0.73
C GLY A 298 -19.82 -1.97 -0.08
N TYR A 299 -19.80 -3.07 -0.84
CA TYR A 299 -20.08 -4.40 -0.30
C TYR A 299 -19.00 -4.87 0.67
N ALA A 300 -17.73 -4.68 0.32
CA ALA A 300 -16.62 -5.02 1.21
C ALA A 300 -16.73 -4.29 2.55
N THR A 301 -16.97 -2.98 2.52
CA THR A 301 -17.16 -2.16 3.72
C THR A 301 -18.37 -2.63 4.54
N ALA A 302 -19.52 -2.85 3.90
CA ALA A 302 -20.74 -3.27 4.57
C ALA A 302 -20.60 -4.65 5.23
N ASN A 303 -19.93 -5.61 4.58
CA ASN A 303 -19.71 -6.95 5.11
C ASN A 303 -18.78 -6.92 6.35
N VAL A 304 -17.73 -6.11 6.32
CA VAL A 304 -16.86 -5.95 7.50
C VAL A 304 -17.59 -5.20 8.62
N VAL A 305 -18.27 -4.09 8.34
CA VAL A 305 -19.02 -3.31 9.35
C VAL A 305 -20.11 -4.17 10.02
N SER A 306 -20.81 -5.02 9.26
CA SER A 306 -21.87 -5.89 9.79
C SER A 306 -21.36 -7.11 10.57
N GLY A 307 -20.10 -7.48 10.39
CA GLY A 307 -19.52 -8.69 10.98
C GLY A 307 -19.75 -9.97 10.17
N GLU A 308 -20.27 -9.86 8.96
CA GLU A 308 -20.32 -10.99 8.03
C GLU A 308 -18.90 -11.43 7.66
N VAL A 309 -17.98 -10.47 7.58
CA VAL A 309 -16.55 -10.70 7.43
C VAL A 309 -15.81 -10.11 8.62
N ASN A 310 -14.97 -10.92 9.26
CA ASN A 310 -14.09 -10.47 10.31
C ASN A 310 -12.85 -9.80 9.70
N PRO A 311 -12.54 -8.52 10.04
CA PRO A 311 -11.39 -7.82 9.49
C PRO A 311 -10.09 -8.55 9.83
N SER A 312 -9.20 -8.64 8.85
CA SER A 312 -7.93 -9.35 8.95
C SER A 312 -6.78 -8.63 8.24
N GLY A 313 -7.03 -7.43 7.72
CA GLY A 313 -6.02 -6.57 7.15
C GLY A 313 -5.02 -6.09 8.18
N LYS A 314 -3.79 -5.83 7.74
CA LYS A 314 -2.71 -5.26 8.57
C LYS A 314 -2.16 -4.01 7.91
N MET A 315 -1.73 -3.04 8.72
CA MET A 315 -1.13 -1.79 8.23
C MET A 315 0.17 -2.09 7.44
N PRO A 316 0.24 -1.71 6.16
CA PRO A 316 1.42 -1.95 5.33
C PRO A 316 2.53 -0.90 5.54
N PHE A 317 2.27 0.12 6.36
CA PHE A 317 3.22 1.16 6.77
C PHE A 317 2.88 1.64 8.19
N SER A 318 3.82 2.37 8.81
CA SER A 318 3.56 3.04 10.10
C SER A 318 2.92 4.40 9.85
N ILE A 319 1.84 4.72 10.57
CA ILE A 319 1.29 6.08 10.61
C ILE A 319 1.98 6.84 11.74
N PRO A 320 2.73 7.93 11.46
CA PRO A 320 3.37 8.73 12.50
C PRO A 320 2.32 9.51 13.32
N VAL A 321 2.68 9.92 14.54
CA VAL A 321 1.81 10.78 15.36
C VAL A 321 1.74 12.20 14.76
N LYS A 322 2.87 12.71 14.27
CA LYS A 322 3.02 13.98 13.55
C LYS A 322 3.95 13.78 12.37
N LEU A 323 3.89 14.68 11.39
CA LEU A 323 4.62 14.54 10.13
C LEU A 323 6.15 14.45 10.35
N GLU A 324 6.70 15.20 11.29
CA GLU A 324 8.13 15.23 11.60
C GLU A 324 8.65 13.93 12.25
N ASP A 325 7.77 13.04 12.67
CA ASP A 325 8.14 11.71 13.15
C ASP A 325 8.44 10.74 12.00
N ASN A 326 8.04 11.08 10.76
CA ASN A 326 8.39 10.32 9.57
C ASN A 326 9.85 10.55 9.19
N ALA A 327 10.56 9.49 8.80
CA ALA A 327 11.99 9.52 8.50
C ALA A 327 12.40 10.65 7.54
N ALA A 328 11.76 10.75 6.37
CA ALA A 328 12.10 11.76 5.37
C ALA A 328 11.82 13.20 5.84
N HIS A 329 10.73 13.43 6.59
CA HIS A 329 10.37 14.76 7.09
C HIS A 329 11.14 15.18 8.33
N HIS A 330 11.74 14.22 9.04
CA HIS A 330 12.53 14.47 10.26
C HIS A 330 13.72 15.38 10.01
N PHE A 331 14.36 15.24 8.85
CA PHE A 331 15.57 16.00 8.48
C PHE A 331 15.27 17.29 7.70
N GLY A 332 14.00 17.66 7.56
CA GLY A 332 13.55 18.89 6.92
C GLY A 332 13.57 18.88 5.40
N THR A 333 13.40 20.05 4.79
CA THR A 333 13.15 20.21 3.35
C THR A 333 14.25 19.67 2.45
N LYS A 334 15.50 19.63 2.89
CA LYS A 334 16.60 19.10 2.09
C LYS A 334 16.54 17.58 1.92
N ALA A 335 15.95 16.88 2.91
CA ALA A 335 15.65 15.46 2.78
C ALA A 335 14.37 15.21 1.96
N PHE A 336 13.31 15.98 2.22
CA PHE A 336 12.07 15.89 1.46
C PHE A 336 11.29 17.22 1.49
N PRO A 337 10.84 17.74 0.33
CA PRO A 337 10.92 17.22 -1.06
C PRO A 337 12.25 17.46 -1.75
N GLY A 338 13.27 18.00 -1.10
CA GLY A 338 14.51 18.46 -1.66
C GLY A 338 14.55 19.99 -1.83
N ASP A 339 15.69 20.52 -2.28
CA ASP A 339 15.89 21.95 -2.48
C ASP A 339 15.70 22.41 -3.95
N GLY A 340 15.15 21.53 -4.80
CA GLY A 340 14.97 21.74 -6.24
C GLY A 340 16.17 21.27 -7.09
N THR A 341 17.33 21.02 -6.47
CA THR A 341 18.53 20.51 -7.12
C THR A 341 18.90 19.14 -6.55
N ASP A 342 18.93 19.05 -5.24
CA ASP A 342 19.37 17.86 -4.51
C ASP A 342 18.28 17.35 -3.57
N VAL A 343 18.26 16.03 -3.38
CA VAL A 343 17.52 15.32 -2.33
C VAL A 343 18.50 14.45 -1.57
N VAL A 344 18.59 14.64 -0.26
CA VAL A 344 19.54 13.93 0.60
C VAL A 344 18.80 12.92 1.46
N TYR A 345 19.09 11.64 1.29
CA TYR A 345 18.50 10.54 2.07
C TYR A 345 19.22 10.39 3.42
N GLU A 346 18.99 11.35 4.31
CA GLU A 346 19.64 11.39 5.65
C GLU A 346 19.22 10.21 6.54
N GLU A 347 18.02 9.66 6.32
CA GLU A 347 17.53 8.47 7.01
C GLU A 347 18.28 7.19 6.62
N GLY A 348 19.01 7.20 5.50
CA GLY A 348 19.73 6.06 4.97
C GLY A 348 18.79 4.87 4.69
N ILE A 349 19.08 3.72 5.32
CA ILE A 349 18.28 2.48 5.16
C ILE A 349 17.08 2.40 6.10
N LEU A 350 16.90 3.36 7.01
CA LEU A 350 15.88 3.35 8.04
C LEU A 350 14.58 3.95 7.52
N VAL A 351 13.81 3.17 6.76
CA VAL A 351 12.52 3.58 6.17
C VAL A 351 11.35 2.95 6.92
N GLY A 352 10.27 3.71 7.12
CA GLY A 352 9.03 3.24 7.73
C GLY A 352 9.23 2.70 9.16
N TYR A 353 8.76 1.48 9.45
CA TYR A 353 8.88 0.89 10.78
C TYR A 353 10.35 0.68 11.21
N ARG A 354 11.29 0.50 10.26
CA ARG A 354 12.72 0.40 10.58
C ARG A 354 13.22 1.67 11.26
N TRP A 355 12.76 2.84 10.81
CA TRP A 355 13.03 4.13 11.43
C TRP A 355 12.38 4.23 12.81
N HIS A 356 11.07 4.06 12.89
CA HIS A 356 10.30 4.17 14.13
C HIS A 356 10.86 3.26 15.23
N ASP A 357 11.11 1.99 14.91
CA ASP A 357 11.56 1.00 15.87
C ASP A 357 13.04 1.26 16.30
N THR A 358 13.92 1.60 15.36
CA THR A 358 15.37 1.81 15.64
C THR A 358 15.60 3.10 16.41
N LYS A 359 14.93 4.18 16.01
CA LYS A 359 15.05 5.48 16.70
C LYS A 359 14.12 5.62 17.90
N LYS A 360 13.30 4.60 18.18
CA LYS A 360 12.31 4.57 19.29
C LYS A 360 11.31 5.72 19.23
N ILE A 361 10.90 6.10 18.02
CA ILE A 361 9.89 7.12 17.78
C ILE A 361 8.52 6.43 17.70
N PRO A 362 7.57 6.72 18.60
CA PRO A 362 6.27 6.06 18.58
C PRO A 362 5.51 6.35 17.28
N ALA A 363 4.94 5.31 16.68
CA ALA A 363 3.95 5.47 15.62
C ALA A 363 2.54 5.50 16.23
N LEU A 364 1.62 6.25 15.61
CA LEU A 364 0.20 6.22 15.95
C LEU A 364 -0.39 4.83 15.72
N PHE A 365 -0.07 4.25 14.56
CA PHE A 365 -0.32 2.86 14.22
C PHE A 365 0.93 2.26 13.58
N PRO A 366 1.55 1.25 14.19
CA PRO A 366 2.80 0.68 13.67
C PRO A 366 2.54 -0.24 12.47
N PHE A 367 3.57 -0.49 11.69
CA PHE A 367 3.58 -1.49 10.62
C PHE A 367 3.11 -2.86 11.12
N GLY A 368 2.28 -3.51 10.36
CA GLY A 368 1.73 -4.84 10.68
C GLY A 368 0.56 -4.82 11.65
N TYR A 369 0.18 -3.65 12.21
CA TYR A 369 -0.93 -3.54 13.16
C TYR A 369 -2.29 -3.74 12.47
N GLY A 370 -3.21 -4.40 13.18
CA GLY A 370 -4.60 -4.57 12.77
C GLY A 370 -5.30 -5.48 13.77
N MET A 371 -6.49 -5.07 14.22
CA MET A 371 -7.35 -5.79 15.15
C MET A 371 -8.28 -6.76 14.41
N SER A 372 -8.93 -7.63 15.17
CA SER A 372 -9.95 -8.57 14.71
C SER A 372 -11.17 -8.50 15.64
N TYR A 373 -12.32 -9.02 15.21
CA TYR A 373 -13.48 -9.24 16.07
C TYR A 373 -13.30 -10.45 16.99
N THR A 374 -12.23 -11.23 16.78
CA THR A 374 -11.81 -12.33 17.65
C THR A 374 -10.46 -12.05 18.28
N THR A 375 -9.97 -12.94 19.10
CA THR A 375 -8.65 -12.85 19.76
C THR A 375 -7.78 -14.01 19.40
N PHE A 376 -6.48 -13.73 19.15
CA PHE A 376 -5.51 -14.76 18.83
C PHE A 376 -4.42 -14.85 19.88
N SER A 377 -3.99 -16.08 20.20
CA SER A 377 -2.83 -16.32 21.03
C SER A 377 -1.76 -17.10 20.28
N TYR A 378 -0.52 -16.80 20.63
CA TYR A 378 0.67 -17.35 20.01
C TYR A 378 1.42 -18.23 21.00
N GLY A 379 1.67 -19.47 20.63
CA GLY A 379 2.52 -20.38 21.38
C GLY A 379 4.00 -20.00 21.25
N LYS A 380 4.83 -20.67 22.04
CA LYS A 380 6.28 -20.49 21.98
C LYS A 380 6.81 -20.93 20.62
N MET A 381 7.60 -20.05 19.99
CA MET A 381 8.29 -20.35 18.75
C MET A 381 9.48 -21.28 19.00
N ALA A 382 9.67 -22.24 18.10
CA ALA A 382 10.82 -23.14 18.07
C ALA A 382 11.46 -23.16 16.68
N THR A 383 12.74 -23.45 16.62
CA THR A 383 13.53 -23.62 15.40
C THR A 383 14.09 -25.03 15.31
N ASN A 384 14.36 -25.51 14.11
CA ASN A 384 14.89 -26.86 13.86
C ASN A 384 16.34 -27.03 14.32
N LYS A 385 17.12 -25.95 14.41
CA LYS A 385 18.53 -25.92 14.86
C LYS A 385 18.77 -24.71 15.76
N LYS A 386 19.92 -24.65 16.42
CA LYS A 386 20.41 -23.51 17.18
C LYS A 386 21.56 -22.77 16.49
N VAL A 387 22.22 -23.44 15.55
CA VAL A 387 23.34 -22.89 14.78
C VAL A 387 23.10 -23.22 13.30
N TYR A 388 23.34 -22.26 12.44
CA TYR A 388 23.08 -22.35 11.01
C TYR A 388 24.31 -21.94 10.20
N GLY A 389 24.57 -22.69 9.12
CA GLY A 389 25.52 -22.29 8.09
C GLY A 389 24.86 -21.36 7.06
N LYS A 390 25.66 -20.72 6.22
CA LYS A 390 25.18 -19.74 5.22
C LYS A 390 24.17 -20.31 4.23
N GLU A 391 24.32 -21.58 3.88
CA GLU A 391 23.45 -22.29 2.92
C GLU A 391 22.24 -22.96 3.58
N ASP A 392 22.11 -22.86 4.90
CA ASP A 392 21.01 -23.46 5.63
C ASP A 392 19.71 -22.67 5.45
N THR A 393 18.61 -23.33 5.76
CA THR A 393 17.28 -22.75 5.92
C THR A 393 16.84 -22.87 7.38
N ILE A 394 16.40 -21.77 7.96
CA ILE A 394 15.82 -21.69 9.29
C ILE A 394 14.37 -22.15 9.16
N GLU A 395 14.07 -23.35 9.65
CA GLU A 395 12.71 -23.84 9.78
C GLU A 395 12.20 -23.49 11.18
N LEU A 396 11.11 -22.75 11.24
CA LEU A 396 10.50 -22.32 12.50
C LEU A 396 9.03 -22.73 12.57
N SER A 397 8.54 -22.96 13.79
CA SER A 397 7.14 -23.25 14.02
C SER A 397 6.64 -22.73 15.37
N PHE A 398 5.37 -22.47 15.44
CA PHE A 398 4.64 -22.08 16.66
C PHE A 398 3.16 -22.45 16.51
N THR A 399 2.43 -22.53 17.62
CA THR A 399 0.98 -22.69 17.58
C THR A 399 0.31 -21.35 17.53
N LEU A 400 -0.65 -21.16 16.62
CA LEU A 400 -1.57 -20.02 16.58
C LEU A 400 -2.97 -20.53 16.97
N ALA A 401 -3.63 -19.86 17.89
CA ALA A 401 -4.97 -20.24 18.35
C ALA A 401 -5.93 -19.06 18.25
N ASN A 402 -7.16 -19.33 17.89
CA ASN A 402 -8.29 -18.40 17.99
C ASN A 402 -9.01 -18.67 19.32
N ASP A 403 -8.77 -17.82 20.31
CA ASP A 403 -9.37 -17.96 21.65
C ASP A 403 -10.73 -17.23 21.78
N GLY A 404 -11.20 -16.59 20.69
CA GLY A 404 -12.46 -15.87 20.68
C GLY A 404 -13.65 -16.69 20.21
N LYS A 405 -14.77 -16.01 19.93
CA LYS A 405 -16.08 -16.63 19.68
C LYS A 405 -16.48 -16.66 18.21
N CYS A 406 -15.72 -16.07 17.32
CA CYS A 406 -15.99 -16.09 15.88
C CYS A 406 -14.74 -16.46 15.09
N ALA A 407 -14.94 -17.02 13.91
CA ALA A 407 -13.86 -17.32 12.98
C ALA A 407 -13.13 -16.04 12.54
N GLY A 408 -11.85 -16.15 12.23
CA GLY A 408 -11.06 -15.03 11.76
C GLY A 408 -9.70 -15.45 11.22
N ALA A 409 -9.02 -14.52 10.59
CA ALA A 409 -7.66 -14.74 10.10
C ALA A 409 -6.67 -13.81 10.80
N GLU A 410 -5.48 -14.34 11.08
CA GLU A 410 -4.36 -13.60 11.65
C GLU A 410 -3.13 -13.71 10.75
N ALA A 411 -2.46 -12.58 10.52
CA ALA A 411 -1.19 -12.54 9.80
C ALA A 411 -0.04 -12.53 10.80
N ALA A 412 0.48 -13.72 11.12
CA ALA A 412 1.64 -13.89 11.96
C ALA A 412 2.91 -13.45 11.23
N GLN A 413 3.74 -12.63 11.89
CA GLN A 413 4.88 -11.93 11.31
C GLN A 413 6.15 -12.34 12.03
N ILE A 414 7.22 -12.62 11.25
CA ILE A 414 8.54 -12.99 11.78
C ILE A 414 9.53 -11.88 11.45
N TYR A 415 10.00 -11.23 12.50
CA TYR A 415 11.05 -10.23 12.43
C TYR A 415 12.37 -10.83 12.90
N VAL A 416 13.48 -10.33 12.39
CA VAL A 416 14.82 -10.79 12.77
C VAL A 416 15.68 -9.60 13.18
N SER A 417 16.31 -9.73 14.35
CA SER A 417 17.33 -8.81 14.88
C SER A 417 18.71 -9.45 14.81
N GLN A 418 19.76 -8.67 14.58
CA GLN A 418 21.15 -9.04 14.71
C GLN A 418 21.73 -8.39 15.98
N SER A 419 22.52 -9.12 16.78
CA SER A 419 22.99 -8.63 18.08
C SER A 419 24.11 -7.60 17.97
N ASN A 420 25.10 -7.85 17.10
CA ASN A 420 26.30 -7.01 16.95
C ASN A 420 26.59 -6.74 15.47
N PRO A 421 25.73 -5.96 14.77
CA PRO A 421 25.94 -5.70 13.37
C PRO A 421 27.19 -4.84 13.13
N LEU A 422 28.00 -5.20 12.13
CA LEU A 422 29.21 -4.47 11.77
C LEU A 422 28.93 -3.12 11.07
N LEU A 423 27.76 -2.99 10.48
CA LEU A 423 27.25 -1.76 9.85
C LEU A 423 25.93 -1.36 10.49
N GLU A 424 25.49 -0.13 10.28
CA GLU A 424 24.17 0.30 10.75
C GLU A 424 23.07 -0.58 10.10
N ARG A 425 22.26 -1.20 10.95
CA ARG A 425 21.10 -2.01 10.54
C ARG A 425 19.86 -1.61 11.33
N PRO A 426 18.67 -1.81 10.77
CA PRO A 426 17.45 -1.71 11.55
C PRO A 426 17.49 -2.64 12.77
N VAL A 427 16.90 -2.21 13.89
CA VAL A 427 16.84 -3.03 15.11
C VAL A 427 16.17 -4.38 14.88
N LYS A 428 15.28 -4.46 13.89
CA LYS A 428 14.69 -5.71 13.37
C LYS A 428 14.10 -5.51 11.98
N GLU A 429 13.99 -6.58 11.21
CA GLU A 429 13.42 -6.59 9.87
C GLU A 429 12.44 -7.74 9.70
N LEU A 430 11.30 -7.47 9.04
CA LEU A 430 10.35 -8.51 8.63
C LEU A 430 11.03 -9.43 7.58
N LYS A 431 11.11 -10.73 7.88
CA LYS A 431 11.71 -11.72 6.98
C LYS A 431 10.70 -12.77 6.49
N ALA A 432 9.63 -13.00 7.24
CA ALA A 432 8.57 -13.89 6.80
C ALA A 432 7.22 -13.51 7.43
N PHE A 433 6.12 -13.89 6.79
CA PHE A 433 4.79 -13.80 7.36
C PHE A 433 3.88 -14.88 6.78
N LYS A 434 2.80 -15.19 7.50
CA LYS A 434 1.77 -16.11 7.03
C LYS A 434 0.40 -15.71 7.58
N LYS A 435 -0.57 -15.51 6.70
CA LYS A 435 -1.97 -15.32 7.08
C LYS A 435 -2.62 -16.70 7.26
N VAL A 436 -3.26 -16.91 8.41
CA VAL A 436 -3.87 -18.18 8.80
C VAL A 436 -5.30 -17.94 9.23
N PHE A 437 -6.24 -18.61 8.58
CA PHE A 437 -7.64 -18.64 8.99
C PHE A 437 -7.84 -19.71 10.07
N LEU A 438 -8.62 -19.37 11.11
CA LEU A 438 -8.94 -20.21 12.25
C LEU A 438 -10.43 -20.07 12.60
N ASP A 439 -11.12 -21.18 12.74
CA ASP A 439 -12.44 -21.21 13.35
C ASP A 439 -12.37 -20.83 14.84
N ALA A 440 -13.52 -20.49 15.43
CA ALA A 440 -13.59 -20.19 16.87
C ALA A 440 -13.10 -21.40 17.70
N GLY A 441 -12.12 -21.17 18.57
CA GLY A 441 -11.49 -22.21 19.38
C GLY A 441 -10.47 -23.08 18.65
N GLU A 442 -10.26 -22.88 17.34
CA GLU A 442 -9.32 -23.67 16.55
C GLU A 442 -7.87 -23.31 16.86
N ARG A 443 -6.99 -24.33 16.74
CA ARG A 443 -5.52 -24.19 16.90
C ARG A 443 -4.82 -24.83 15.72
N LYS A 444 -3.83 -24.16 15.15
CA LYS A 444 -2.99 -24.66 14.05
C LYS A 444 -1.51 -24.48 14.37
N VAL A 445 -0.69 -25.43 13.97
CA VAL A 445 0.75 -25.23 13.93
C VAL A 445 1.08 -24.47 12.65
N VAL A 446 1.72 -23.33 12.82
CA VAL A 446 2.20 -22.48 11.73
C VAL A 446 3.69 -22.78 11.54
N SER A 447 4.06 -23.15 10.33
CA SER A 447 5.46 -23.35 9.94
C SER A 447 5.86 -22.36 8.87
N LEU A 448 7.08 -21.84 8.98
CA LEU A 448 7.70 -20.88 8.08
C LEU A 448 9.17 -21.23 7.88
N SER A 449 9.72 -20.87 6.73
CA SER A 449 11.10 -21.11 6.35
C SER A 449 11.77 -19.80 5.96
N ILE A 450 12.97 -19.54 6.46
CA ILE A 450 13.79 -18.37 6.14
C ILE A 450 15.18 -18.88 5.72
N PRO A 451 15.57 -18.78 4.44
CA PRO A 451 16.94 -19.06 4.03
C PRO A 451 17.91 -18.11 4.74
N VAL A 452 19.02 -18.61 5.27
CA VAL A 452 20.00 -17.79 6.00
C VAL A 452 20.53 -16.63 5.14
N LYS A 453 20.64 -16.82 3.84
CA LYS A 453 21.01 -15.75 2.89
C LYS A 453 20.09 -14.52 2.92
N GLU A 454 18.83 -14.67 3.35
CA GLU A 454 17.89 -13.53 3.49
C GLU A 454 18.22 -12.63 4.71
N LEU A 455 19.15 -13.06 5.57
CA LEU A 455 19.68 -12.27 6.67
C LEU A 455 20.83 -11.37 6.23
N ALA A 456 21.30 -11.52 4.98
CA ALA A 456 22.40 -10.75 4.42
C ALA A 456 22.10 -9.24 4.36
N TYR A 457 23.16 -8.47 4.41
CA TYR A 457 23.20 -7.07 3.98
C TYR A 457 24.22 -6.91 2.86
N TYR A 458 24.12 -5.85 2.07
CA TYR A 458 25.09 -5.57 1.03
C TYR A 458 26.27 -4.80 1.64
N ASP A 459 27.47 -5.35 1.57
CA ASP A 459 28.72 -4.71 1.98
C ASP A 459 29.33 -4.00 0.77
N ASP A 460 29.29 -2.67 0.76
CA ASP A 460 29.78 -1.85 -0.34
C ASP A 460 31.29 -1.92 -0.57
N LYS A 461 32.04 -2.26 0.47
CA LYS A 461 33.51 -2.46 0.38
C LYS A 461 33.85 -3.80 -0.25
N LYS A 462 33.10 -4.84 0.09
CA LYS A 462 33.24 -6.18 -0.50
C LYS A 462 32.52 -6.31 -1.85
N GLN A 463 31.60 -5.39 -2.13
CA GLN A 463 30.69 -5.44 -3.27
C GLN A 463 29.91 -6.76 -3.35
N ASP A 464 29.48 -7.26 -2.20
CA ASP A 464 28.80 -8.55 -2.09
C ASP A 464 27.78 -8.56 -0.94
N TRP A 465 26.86 -9.52 -0.99
CA TRP A 465 25.91 -9.82 0.07
C TRP A 465 26.58 -10.66 1.16
N VAL A 466 26.55 -10.17 2.39
CA VAL A 466 27.25 -10.76 3.52
C VAL A 466 26.28 -11.12 4.65
N VAL A 467 26.41 -12.32 5.18
CA VAL A 467 25.83 -12.72 6.46
C VAL A 467 26.97 -12.80 7.47
N ASP A 468 26.92 -11.97 8.50
CA ASP A 468 27.91 -12.01 9.57
C ASP A 468 27.75 -13.28 10.42
N SER A 469 28.87 -13.78 10.98
CA SER A 469 28.83 -14.77 12.03
C SER A 469 28.50 -14.06 13.35
N ASP A 470 27.20 -14.08 13.72
CA ASP A 470 26.68 -13.36 14.89
C ASP A 470 25.46 -14.12 15.44
N GLN A 471 24.97 -13.67 16.58
CA GLN A 471 23.70 -14.12 17.14
C GLN A 471 22.56 -13.35 16.51
N PHE A 472 21.59 -14.07 15.98
CA PHE A 472 20.33 -13.51 15.51
C PHE A 472 19.18 -13.90 16.45
N THR A 473 18.18 -13.02 16.56
CA THR A 473 16.97 -13.31 17.32
C THR A 473 15.77 -13.18 16.38
N LEU A 474 15.00 -14.26 16.28
CA LEU A 474 13.73 -14.27 15.58
C LEU A 474 12.63 -13.86 16.54
N HIS A 475 11.75 -12.97 16.10
CA HIS A 475 10.63 -12.44 16.86
C HIS A 475 9.33 -12.76 16.10
N CYS A 476 8.44 -13.56 16.69
CA CYS A 476 7.11 -13.80 16.18
C CYS A 476 6.12 -12.83 16.81
N GLY A 477 5.32 -12.15 16.02
CA GLY A 477 4.38 -11.15 16.53
C GLY A 477 3.19 -10.87 15.61
N ALA A 478 2.27 -10.05 16.12
CA ALA A 478 1.09 -9.58 15.41
C ALA A 478 1.32 -8.23 14.69
N SER A 479 2.41 -7.54 15.01
CA SER A 479 2.89 -6.31 14.37
C SER A 479 4.37 -6.08 14.69
N SER A 480 4.98 -5.04 14.12
CA SER A 480 6.37 -4.67 14.43
C SER A 480 6.60 -4.36 15.92
N THR A 481 5.59 -3.94 16.64
CA THR A 481 5.67 -3.59 18.07
C THR A 481 4.98 -4.57 19.01
N ASP A 482 4.20 -5.51 18.49
CA ASP A 482 3.47 -6.52 19.29
C ASP A 482 4.10 -7.90 19.11
N ILE A 483 5.26 -8.09 19.74
CA ILE A 483 6.01 -9.35 19.73
C ILE A 483 5.47 -10.31 20.80
N LYS A 484 5.16 -11.53 20.39
CA LYS A 484 4.54 -12.58 21.23
C LYS A 484 5.53 -13.64 21.70
N SER A 485 6.54 -13.96 20.88
CA SER A 485 7.53 -14.99 21.19
C SER A 485 8.84 -14.66 20.48
N SER A 486 9.97 -15.02 21.11
CA SER A 486 11.29 -14.83 20.51
C SER A 486 12.17 -16.05 20.75
N VAL A 487 13.10 -16.33 19.84
CA VAL A 487 14.11 -17.38 19.94
C VAL A 487 15.42 -16.88 19.33
N SER A 488 16.52 -17.12 20.01
CA SER A 488 17.89 -16.83 19.50
C SER A 488 18.49 -18.05 18.82
N ILE A 489 19.22 -17.78 17.75
CA ILE A 489 19.93 -18.77 16.92
C ILE A 489 21.36 -18.34 16.71
#